data_a93b0540d395f6b66a468f6cd00f5a4f
#
_entry.id   a93b0540d395f6b66a468f6cd00f5a4f
#
_cell.length_a   1.000
_cell.length_b   1.000
_cell.length_c   1.000
_cell.angle_alpha   90.00
_cell.angle_beta   90.00
_cell.angle_gamma   90.00
#
_symmetry.space_group_name_H-M   'P 1'
#
loop_
_entity.id
_entity.type
_entity.pdbx_description
1 polymer ?
#
loop_
_entity_poly.entity_id
_entity_poly.type
_entity_poly.pdbx_seq_one_letter_code
_entity_poly.pdbx_strand_id
1 'polypeptide(L)'
;MIKTKIFGKEGISEAAEILKGGGLVAFPTETVYGLGGNGLDKEAAKKIYAAKGRPSDNPLILHVSSIEEVYPLVKALPEKAKKLMEAFWPGPLTLVLLKSDIVPEESTGGLETVALRSPENALTLDLIRACGFPIAGPSANLSGRPSPTEASHVFEDLGGRIEGILEDGAVGIGVESTIVDLSEDCPTLLRPGAITIEDLEEVLGEKLTIDPTLLGKSMAEGFTPKAPGMKYRHYAPKAEMILFKKKEEEENDLKAGQEDIAKSILSYGGEELSDCPEQEAKKSVSKAILSYGEKELSVSPEKRIWILCGEDTASLYEGDGRFTVQILGRREEPLSMTHNLFRLLRKADEEGADLILGECYSEEGVGFALMNRLKKAAGQRIFYV
;
A
#
# COMPACT_ATOMS: atom_id res chain seq x y z
N MET A 1 8.64 13.00 -27.77
CA MET A 1 8.53 13.02 -26.30
C MET A 1 7.27 13.82 -25.97
N ILE A 2 6.34 13.28 -25.22
CA ILE A 2 5.10 13.96 -24.80
C ILE A 2 5.48 15.09 -23.85
N LYS A 3 4.86 16.28 -23.99
CA LYS A 3 5.02 17.36 -23.03
C LYS A 3 3.98 17.16 -21.93
N THR A 4 4.39 16.64 -20.77
CA THR A 4 3.51 16.48 -19.62
C THR A 4 3.17 17.84 -19.00
N LYS A 5 1.87 18.12 -18.85
CA LYS A 5 1.34 19.34 -18.24
C LYS A 5 0.83 19.05 -16.83
N ILE A 6 1.07 19.97 -15.90
CA ILE A 6 0.50 19.88 -14.54
C ILE A 6 -0.67 20.85 -14.47
N PHE A 7 -1.81 20.36 -13.96
CA PHE A 7 -3.06 21.09 -13.84
C PHE A 7 -3.46 21.19 -12.36
N GLY A 8 -3.95 22.33 -11.95
CA GLY A 8 -4.75 22.47 -10.74
C GLY A 8 -6.24 22.21 -11.02
N LYS A 9 -7.10 22.59 -10.08
CA LYS A 9 -8.55 22.40 -10.16
C LYS A 9 -9.17 23.04 -11.44
N GLU A 10 -8.64 24.14 -11.91
CA GLU A 10 -9.09 24.83 -13.13
C GLU A 10 -8.86 24.02 -14.41
N GLY A 11 -7.97 23.03 -14.37
CA GLY A 11 -7.60 22.19 -15.50
C GLY A 11 -8.46 20.94 -15.70
N ILE A 12 -9.50 20.71 -14.89
CA ILE A 12 -10.36 19.50 -14.98
C ILE A 12 -10.91 19.29 -16.40
N SER A 13 -11.42 20.36 -17.04
CA SER A 13 -11.99 20.26 -18.38
C SER A 13 -10.95 19.83 -19.42
N GLU A 14 -9.74 20.39 -19.35
CA GLU A 14 -8.64 20.02 -20.25
C GLU A 14 -8.17 18.59 -19.99
N ALA A 15 -8.04 18.18 -18.72
CA ALA A 15 -7.69 16.82 -18.33
C ALA A 15 -8.75 15.81 -18.83
N ALA A 16 -10.04 16.14 -18.73
CA ALA A 16 -11.13 15.30 -19.25
C ALA A 16 -11.06 15.16 -20.78
N GLU A 17 -10.78 16.24 -21.52
CA GLU A 17 -10.64 16.17 -22.98
C GLU A 17 -9.43 15.32 -23.40
N ILE A 18 -8.32 15.37 -22.66
CA ILE A 18 -7.18 14.46 -22.89
C ILE A 18 -7.62 12.99 -22.73
N LEU A 19 -8.33 12.65 -21.64
CA LEU A 19 -8.82 11.29 -21.40
C LEU A 19 -9.85 10.84 -22.45
N LYS A 20 -10.77 11.72 -22.89
CA LYS A 20 -11.74 11.48 -23.99
C LYS A 20 -11.03 11.24 -25.32
N GLY A 21 -9.92 11.92 -25.55
CA GLY A 21 -9.06 11.74 -26.73
C GLY A 21 -8.18 10.48 -26.66
N GLY A 22 -8.32 9.65 -25.62
CA GLY A 22 -7.52 8.43 -25.41
C GLY A 22 -6.10 8.70 -24.94
N GLY A 23 -5.80 9.90 -24.40
CA GLY A 23 -4.57 10.23 -23.68
C GLY A 23 -4.58 9.76 -22.24
N LEU A 24 -3.49 10.01 -21.50
CA LEU A 24 -3.30 9.59 -20.12
C LEU A 24 -3.13 10.82 -19.20
N VAL A 25 -3.85 10.83 -18.08
CA VAL A 25 -3.73 11.85 -17.04
C VAL A 25 -3.59 11.19 -15.68
N ALA A 26 -2.55 11.53 -14.93
CA ALA A 26 -2.47 11.12 -13.53
C ALA A 26 -3.40 11.98 -12.67
N PHE A 27 -4.02 11.37 -11.67
CA PHE A 27 -5.00 12.00 -10.80
C PHE A 27 -4.77 11.69 -9.32
N PRO A 28 -5.07 12.64 -8.41
CA PRO A 28 -4.92 12.44 -6.96
C PRO A 28 -6.01 11.52 -6.42
N THR A 29 -5.71 10.80 -5.35
CA THR A 29 -6.71 10.16 -4.49
C THR A 29 -6.31 10.35 -3.03
N GLU A 30 -7.14 9.94 -2.07
CA GLU A 30 -6.79 9.95 -0.65
C GLU A 30 -5.70 8.92 -0.32
N THR A 31 -5.50 7.91 -1.18
CA THR A 31 -4.54 6.81 -0.99
C THR A 31 -3.19 7.07 -1.65
N VAL A 32 -3.14 7.08 -2.97
CA VAL A 32 -1.97 7.34 -3.82
C VAL A 32 -2.43 7.98 -5.13
N TYR A 33 -1.54 8.62 -5.88
CA TYR A 33 -1.87 9.09 -7.23
C TYR A 33 -2.11 7.91 -8.19
N GLY A 34 -3.20 7.99 -8.95
CA GLY A 34 -3.57 7.03 -10.01
C GLY A 34 -3.16 7.50 -11.40
N LEU A 35 -2.80 6.57 -12.30
CA LEU A 35 -2.59 6.86 -13.72
C LEU A 35 -3.86 6.58 -14.51
N GLY A 36 -4.53 7.63 -14.98
CA GLY A 36 -5.83 7.57 -15.62
C GLY A 36 -5.80 7.35 -17.13
N GLY A 37 -6.73 6.52 -17.60
CA GLY A 37 -7.16 6.37 -18.97
C GLY A 37 -8.63 5.98 -19.03
N ASN A 38 -9.27 6.05 -20.21
CA ASN A 38 -10.64 5.58 -20.36
C ASN A 38 -10.75 4.08 -20.06
N GLY A 39 -11.45 3.70 -19.00
CA GLY A 39 -11.58 2.32 -18.53
C GLY A 39 -12.33 1.39 -19.47
N LEU A 40 -13.11 1.95 -20.40
CA LEU A 40 -13.87 1.22 -21.42
C LEU A 40 -13.17 1.22 -22.80
N ASP A 41 -11.97 1.80 -22.89
CA ASP A 41 -11.17 1.79 -24.12
C ASP A 41 -9.94 0.87 -23.97
N LYS A 42 -9.94 -0.21 -24.73
CA LYS A 42 -8.82 -1.17 -24.77
C LYS A 42 -7.48 -0.55 -25.15
N GLU A 43 -7.48 0.48 -26.00
CA GLU A 43 -6.24 1.15 -26.42
C GLU A 43 -5.71 2.06 -25.30
N ALA A 44 -6.58 2.69 -24.53
CA ALA A 44 -6.18 3.44 -23.32
C ALA A 44 -5.56 2.49 -22.27
N ALA A 45 -6.15 1.31 -22.04
CA ALA A 45 -5.58 0.30 -21.15
C ALA A 45 -4.15 -0.11 -21.58
N LYS A 46 -3.94 -0.39 -22.87
CA LYS A 46 -2.60 -0.72 -23.42
C LYS A 46 -1.60 0.43 -23.20
N LYS A 47 -2.02 1.68 -23.39
CA LYS A 47 -1.17 2.84 -23.12
C LYS A 47 -0.76 2.95 -21.66
N ILE A 48 -1.68 2.67 -20.70
CA ILE A 48 -1.38 2.63 -19.26
C ILE A 48 -0.28 1.61 -18.98
N TYR A 49 -0.41 0.37 -19.47
CA TYR A 49 0.61 -0.67 -19.30
C TYR A 49 1.95 -0.25 -19.89
N ALA A 50 1.95 0.30 -21.11
CA ALA A 50 3.16 0.75 -21.79
C ALA A 50 3.85 1.90 -21.06
N ALA A 51 3.10 2.92 -20.59
CA ALA A 51 3.66 4.07 -19.87
C ALA A 51 4.38 3.67 -18.58
N LYS A 52 3.81 2.67 -17.86
CA LYS A 52 4.35 2.15 -16.60
C LYS A 52 5.41 1.07 -16.77
N GLY A 53 5.54 0.43 -17.92
CA GLY A 53 6.28 -0.83 -18.07
C GLY A 53 5.66 -1.96 -17.23
N ARG A 54 4.32 -1.99 -17.12
CA ARG A 54 3.57 -2.95 -16.30
C ARG A 54 3.15 -4.16 -17.13
N PRO A 55 3.24 -5.39 -16.58
CA PRO A 55 2.68 -6.57 -17.23
C PRO A 55 1.16 -6.44 -17.42
N SER A 56 0.65 -6.84 -18.60
CA SER A 56 -0.77 -6.70 -18.95
C SER A 56 -1.70 -7.71 -18.28
N ASP A 57 -1.16 -8.77 -17.66
CA ASP A 57 -1.89 -9.76 -16.85
C ASP A 57 -2.25 -9.25 -15.44
N ASN A 58 -1.88 -8.01 -15.10
CA ASN A 58 -2.11 -7.41 -13.80
C ASN A 58 -3.25 -6.38 -13.91
N PRO A 59 -4.50 -6.70 -13.49
CA PRO A 59 -5.69 -5.91 -13.78
C PRO A 59 -5.62 -4.47 -13.30
N LEU A 60 -6.45 -3.60 -13.89
CA LEU A 60 -6.61 -2.20 -13.51
C LEU A 60 -7.83 -2.04 -12.59
N ILE A 61 -7.82 -0.98 -11.78
CA ILE A 61 -9.00 -0.58 -11.00
C ILE A 61 -9.75 0.48 -11.80
N LEU A 62 -11.05 0.31 -12.00
CA LEU A 62 -11.91 1.31 -12.61
C LEU A 62 -12.49 2.22 -11.53
N HIS A 63 -12.23 3.52 -11.64
CA HIS A 63 -12.73 4.52 -10.72
C HIS A 63 -14.03 5.11 -11.23
N VAL A 64 -15.03 5.17 -10.35
CA VAL A 64 -16.37 5.70 -10.59
C VAL A 64 -16.66 6.87 -9.66
N SER A 65 -17.61 7.75 -10.03
CA SER A 65 -17.98 8.91 -9.20
C SER A 65 -19.20 8.64 -8.32
N SER A 66 -19.93 7.55 -8.57
CA SER A 66 -21.09 7.14 -7.76
C SER A 66 -21.36 5.64 -7.87
N ILE A 67 -22.23 5.12 -6.98
CA ILE A 67 -22.64 3.70 -7.00
C ILE A 67 -23.47 3.39 -8.25
N GLU A 68 -24.23 4.35 -8.77
CA GLU A 68 -25.07 4.18 -9.97
C GLU A 68 -24.23 3.84 -11.20
N GLU A 69 -23.01 4.38 -11.30
CA GLU A 69 -22.10 4.09 -12.40
C GLU A 69 -21.55 2.65 -12.39
N VAL A 70 -21.72 1.91 -11.29
CA VAL A 70 -21.30 0.51 -11.17
C VAL A 70 -22.22 -0.43 -11.95
N TYR A 71 -23.55 -0.19 -11.95
CA TYR A 71 -24.52 -1.13 -12.51
C TYR A 71 -24.22 -1.59 -13.95
N PRO A 72 -23.86 -0.70 -14.89
CA PRO A 72 -23.53 -1.14 -16.25
C PRO A 72 -22.20 -1.91 -16.35
N LEU A 73 -21.32 -1.82 -15.36
CA LEU A 73 -19.97 -2.41 -15.38
C LEU A 73 -19.93 -3.85 -14.88
N VAL A 74 -21.00 -4.32 -14.21
CA VAL A 74 -21.05 -5.63 -13.55
C VAL A 74 -22.21 -6.47 -14.05
N LYS A 75 -22.07 -7.81 -14.04
CA LYS A 75 -23.17 -8.75 -14.36
C LYS A 75 -24.31 -8.68 -13.35
N ALA A 76 -23.96 -8.49 -12.08
CA ALA A 76 -24.89 -8.30 -10.97
C ALA A 76 -24.18 -7.54 -9.83
N LEU A 77 -24.94 -6.78 -9.06
CA LEU A 77 -24.42 -6.12 -7.86
C LEU A 77 -24.94 -6.85 -6.61
N PRO A 78 -24.09 -7.67 -5.93
CA PRO A 78 -24.50 -8.38 -4.73
C PRO A 78 -24.86 -7.44 -3.57
N GLU A 79 -25.77 -7.86 -2.69
CA GLU A 79 -26.16 -7.06 -1.51
C GLU A 79 -24.95 -6.76 -0.58
N LYS A 80 -24.00 -7.72 -0.45
CA LYS A 80 -22.74 -7.50 0.28
C LYS A 80 -21.93 -6.33 -0.32
N ALA A 81 -21.87 -6.24 -1.65
CA ALA A 81 -21.17 -5.13 -2.32
C ALA A 81 -21.86 -3.79 -2.07
N LYS A 82 -23.21 -3.74 -2.12
CA LYS A 82 -23.96 -2.50 -1.82
C LYS A 82 -23.68 -2.02 -0.41
N LYS A 83 -23.78 -2.92 0.60
CA LYS A 83 -23.49 -2.58 2.00
C LYS A 83 -22.09 -1.97 2.17
N LEU A 84 -21.07 -2.58 1.56
CA LEU A 84 -19.70 -2.08 1.64
C LEU A 84 -19.51 -0.75 0.89
N MET A 85 -20.17 -0.57 -0.27
CA MET A 85 -20.15 0.71 -0.99
C MET A 85 -20.83 1.82 -0.19
N GLU A 86 -22.01 1.55 0.40
CA GLU A 86 -22.74 2.52 1.22
C GLU A 86 -21.97 2.93 2.48
N ALA A 87 -21.18 2.01 3.07
CA ALA A 87 -20.39 2.26 4.26
C ALA A 87 -19.07 2.99 3.98
N PHE A 88 -18.41 2.68 2.85
CA PHE A 88 -17.01 3.06 2.64
C PHE A 88 -16.75 3.83 1.33
N TRP A 89 -17.76 4.17 0.53
CA TRP A 89 -17.60 4.99 -0.66
C TRP A 89 -18.33 6.35 -0.54
N PRO A 90 -17.67 7.42 -1.01
CA PRO A 90 -16.32 7.47 -1.55
C PRO A 90 -15.26 7.17 -0.47
N GLY A 91 -14.21 6.40 -0.84
CA GLY A 91 -13.19 6.03 0.12
C GLY A 91 -12.17 4.96 -0.34
N PRO A 92 -11.30 4.51 0.59
CA PRO A 92 -10.15 3.66 0.27
C PRO A 92 -10.50 2.16 0.18
N LEU A 93 -11.68 1.82 -0.38
CA LEU A 93 -12.14 0.44 -0.60
C LEU A 93 -12.31 0.17 -2.08
N THR A 94 -11.74 -0.94 -2.56
CA THR A 94 -11.92 -1.49 -3.91
C THR A 94 -12.64 -2.82 -3.81
N LEU A 95 -13.67 -3.01 -4.63
CA LEU A 95 -14.44 -4.25 -4.72
C LEU A 95 -14.19 -4.93 -6.06
N VAL A 96 -13.95 -6.25 -6.03
CA VAL A 96 -13.81 -7.08 -7.21
C VAL A 96 -15.12 -7.83 -7.43
N LEU A 97 -15.73 -7.65 -8.63
CA LEU A 97 -17.04 -8.17 -9.00
C LEU A 97 -16.99 -8.83 -10.38
N LEU A 98 -17.98 -9.65 -10.73
CA LEU A 98 -18.11 -10.20 -12.08
C LEU A 98 -18.40 -9.08 -13.08
N LYS A 99 -17.52 -8.90 -14.09
CA LYS A 99 -17.63 -7.84 -15.09
C LYS A 99 -18.78 -8.08 -16.06
N SER A 100 -19.37 -7.00 -16.55
CA SER A 100 -20.24 -7.05 -17.73
C SER A 100 -19.43 -7.03 -19.03
N ASP A 101 -20.09 -7.29 -20.15
CA ASP A 101 -19.46 -7.39 -21.47
C ASP A 101 -18.92 -6.06 -22.02
N ILE A 102 -19.36 -4.90 -21.45
CA ILE A 102 -18.86 -3.59 -21.87
C ILE A 102 -17.45 -3.31 -21.35
N VAL A 103 -16.98 -4.04 -20.31
CA VAL A 103 -15.64 -3.87 -19.74
C VAL A 103 -14.62 -4.67 -20.56
N PRO A 104 -13.63 -4.02 -21.21
CA PRO A 104 -12.66 -4.70 -22.05
C PRO A 104 -11.77 -5.65 -21.24
N GLU A 105 -11.35 -6.76 -21.86
CA GLU A 105 -10.42 -7.71 -21.27
C GLU A 105 -9.06 -7.07 -20.93
N GLU A 106 -8.61 -6.11 -21.72
CA GLU A 106 -7.38 -5.38 -21.49
C GLU A 106 -7.43 -4.59 -20.15
N SER A 107 -8.59 -4.08 -19.75
CA SER A 107 -8.74 -3.40 -18.47
C SER A 107 -8.75 -4.36 -17.28
N THR A 108 -9.13 -5.63 -17.49
CA THR A 108 -9.23 -6.65 -16.45
C THR A 108 -8.07 -7.65 -16.44
N GLY A 109 -7.07 -7.48 -17.33
CA GLY A 109 -5.97 -8.42 -17.47
C GLY A 109 -6.40 -9.81 -17.95
N GLY A 110 -7.51 -9.87 -18.72
CA GLY A 110 -8.11 -11.12 -19.23
C GLY A 110 -9.01 -11.86 -18.23
N LEU A 111 -9.33 -11.24 -17.07
CA LEU A 111 -10.21 -11.84 -16.06
C LEU A 111 -11.68 -11.56 -16.34
N GLU A 112 -12.56 -12.47 -15.88
CA GLU A 112 -14.01 -12.30 -15.85
C GLU A 112 -14.50 -11.37 -14.73
N THR A 113 -13.59 -10.76 -13.99
CA THR A 113 -13.85 -9.85 -12.89
C THR A 113 -13.34 -8.44 -13.18
N VAL A 114 -13.97 -7.43 -12.58
CA VAL A 114 -13.56 -6.03 -12.61
C VAL A 114 -13.36 -5.50 -11.20
N ALA A 115 -12.30 -4.76 -10.98
CA ALA A 115 -12.05 -4.05 -9.71
C ALA A 115 -12.59 -2.63 -9.82
N LEU A 116 -13.44 -2.21 -8.88
CA LEU A 116 -14.17 -0.95 -8.87
C LEU A 116 -13.92 -0.17 -7.58
N ARG A 117 -13.81 1.16 -7.69
CA ARG A 117 -13.63 2.05 -6.55
C ARG A 117 -14.22 3.43 -6.80
N SER A 118 -14.81 4.05 -5.78
CA SER A 118 -15.09 5.49 -5.75
C SER A 118 -14.12 6.16 -4.76
N PRO A 119 -13.12 6.95 -5.22
CA PRO A 119 -12.10 7.54 -4.35
C PRO A 119 -12.63 8.75 -3.57
N GLU A 120 -12.15 8.97 -2.36
CA GLU A 120 -12.46 10.17 -1.56
C GLU A 120 -11.54 11.34 -1.96
N ASN A 121 -11.74 11.85 -3.14
CA ASN A 121 -11.08 13.07 -3.61
C ASN A 121 -12.01 13.83 -4.55
N ALA A 122 -12.42 15.02 -4.16
CA ALA A 122 -13.39 15.83 -4.88
C ALA A 122 -12.95 16.15 -6.31
N LEU A 123 -11.67 16.47 -6.50
CA LEU A 123 -11.10 16.81 -7.81
C LEU A 123 -11.17 15.61 -8.77
N THR A 124 -10.90 14.42 -8.28
CA THR A 124 -10.99 13.18 -9.07
C THR A 124 -12.42 12.80 -9.38
N LEU A 125 -13.34 12.94 -8.42
CA LEU A 125 -14.77 12.72 -8.68
C LEU A 125 -15.30 13.67 -9.76
N ASP A 126 -14.91 14.95 -9.73
CA ASP A 126 -15.26 15.92 -10.75
C ASP A 126 -14.64 15.58 -12.12
N LEU A 127 -13.40 15.08 -12.15
CA LEU A 127 -12.78 14.59 -13.38
C LEU A 127 -13.54 13.41 -13.99
N ILE A 128 -13.92 12.40 -13.17
CA ILE A 128 -14.71 11.24 -13.63
C ILE A 128 -16.04 11.69 -14.21
N ARG A 129 -16.78 12.58 -13.53
CA ARG A 129 -18.04 13.16 -14.02
C ARG A 129 -17.85 13.91 -15.34
N ALA A 130 -16.77 14.71 -15.45
CA ALA A 130 -16.45 15.45 -16.68
C ALA A 130 -16.10 14.52 -17.85
N CYS A 131 -15.51 13.35 -17.58
CA CYS A 131 -15.22 12.34 -18.60
C CYS A 131 -16.49 11.65 -19.10
N GLY A 132 -17.43 11.30 -18.19
CA GLY A 132 -18.64 10.55 -18.51
C GLY A 132 -18.41 9.05 -18.73
N PHE A 133 -17.27 8.51 -18.24
CA PHE A 133 -16.91 7.10 -18.25
C PHE A 133 -16.01 6.78 -17.05
N PRO A 134 -15.91 5.51 -16.60
CA PRO A 134 -15.03 5.12 -15.52
C PRO A 134 -13.55 5.28 -15.93
N ILE A 135 -12.73 5.81 -15.03
CA ILE A 135 -11.30 6.00 -15.28
C ILE A 135 -10.54 4.78 -14.76
N ALA A 136 -9.88 4.04 -15.67
CA ALA A 136 -8.93 3.01 -15.27
C ALA A 136 -7.71 3.66 -14.62
N GLY A 137 -7.31 3.21 -13.42
CA GLY A 137 -6.25 3.87 -12.66
C GLY A 137 -5.45 2.94 -11.75
N PRO A 138 -4.33 2.34 -12.21
CA PRO A 138 -3.32 1.82 -11.30
C PRO A 138 -2.55 3.00 -10.66
N SER A 139 -1.72 2.77 -9.63
CA SER A 139 -0.84 3.81 -9.09
C SER A 139 0.04 4.44 -10.18
N ALA A 140 0.30 5.75 -10.13
CA ALA A 140 0.98 6.52 -11.18
C ALA A 140 2.52 6.48 -11.10
N ASN A 141 3.12 5.31 -10.85
CA ASN A 141 4.57 5.07 -10.79
C ASN A 141 5.05 4.14 -11.91
N LEU A 142 6.34 4.14 -12.21
CA LEU A 142 6.97 3.04 -12.94
C LEU A 142 6.80 1.73 -12.17
N SER A 143 6.55 0.63 -12.89
CA SER A 143 6.30 -0.68 -12.26
C SER A 143 7.44 -1.08 -11.33
N GLY A 144 7.12 -1.52 -10.11
CA GLY A 144 8.08 -1.93 -9.09
C GLY A 144 8.51 -0.85 -8.11
N ARG A 145 8.47 0.43 -8.47
CA ARG A 145 8.83 1.56 -7.60
C ARG A 145 7.77 1.83 -6.51
N PRO A 146 8.11 2.56 -5.43
CA PRO A 146 7.13 3.02 -4.44
C PRO A 146 6.02 3.84 -5.10
N SER A 147 4.77 3.67 -4.64
CA SER A 147 3.62 4.42 -5.19
C SER A 147 3.75 5.91 -4.93
N PRO A 148 3.28 6.78 -5.85
CA PRO A 148 3.40 8.22 -5.73
C PRO A 148 2.37 8.78 -4.75
N THR A 149 2.82 9.61 -3.82
CA THR A 149 2.00 10.31 -2.83
C THR A 149 1.89 11.80 -3.09
N GLU A 150 2.60 12.31 -4.10
CA GLU A 150 2.62 13.69 -4.55
C GLU A 150 2.77 13.76 -6.08
N ALA A 151 2.35 14.87 -6.68
CA ALA A 151 2.47 15.09 -8.13
C ALA A 151 3.93 15.10 -8.61
N SER A 152 4.86 15.57 -7.79
CA SER A 152 6.32 15.53 -8.02
C SER A 152 6.82 14.09 -8.26
N HIS A 153 6.35 13.13 -7.48
CA HIS A 153 6.67 11.71 -7.63
C HIS A 153 6.16 11.13 -8.95
N VAL A 154 4.96 11.57 -9.38
CA VAL A 154 4.40 11.18 -10.67
C VAL A 154 5.24 11.76 -11.81
N PHE A 155 5.63 13.04 -11.71
CA PHE A 155 6.43 13.69 -12.74
C PHE A 155 7.83 13.06 -12.87
N GLU A 156 8.45 12.67 -11.76
CA GLU A 156 9.72 11.93 -11.76
C GLU A 156 9.63 10.62 -12.55
N ASP A 157 8.55 9.85 -12.35
CA ASP A 157 8.39 8.53 -12.96
C ASP A 157 7.84 8.59 -14.40
N LEU A 158 6.86 9.45 -14.67
CA LEU A 158 6.04 9.42 -15.87
C LEU A 158 6.12 10.71 -16.70
N GLY A 159 6.88 11.72 -16.28
CA GLY A 159 7.13 12.92 -17.05
C GLY A 159 7.68 12.60 -18.44
N GLY A 160 7.08 13.17 -19.49
CA GLY A 160 7.41 12.87 -20.88
C GLY A 160 6.79 11.59 -21.46
N ARG A 161 6.02 10.83 -20.66
CA ARG A 161 5.31 9.59 -21.04
C ARG A 161 3.80 9.72 -21.07
N ILE A 162 3.25 10.71 -20.34
CA ILE A 162 1.82 10.97 -20.19
C ILE A 162 1.51 12.43 -20.49
N GLU A 163 0.28 12.75 -20.87
CA GLU A 163 -0.12 14.09 -21.29
C GLU A 163 -0.31 15.05 -20.11
N GLY A 164 -0.83 14.54 -18.96
CA GLY A 164 -1.15 15.43 -17.85
C GLY A 164 -1.03 14.82 -16.46
N ILE A 165 -0.92 15.69 -15.46
CA ILE A 165 -0.98 15.40 -14.04
C ILE A 165 -1.93 16.40 -13.41
N LEU A 166 -3.04 15.92 -12.85
CA LEU A 166 -3.94 16.72 -12.03
C LEU A 166 -3.41 16.74 -10.60
N GLU A 167 -3.14 17.92 -10.06
CA GLU A 167 -2.48 18.09 -8.76
C GLU A 167 -3.46 18.54 -7.69
N ASP A 168 -3.40 17.92 -6.51
CA ASP A 168 -4.18 18.27 -5.30
C ASP A 168 -3.34 18.09 -4.02
N GLY A 169 -2.03 18.30 -4.11
CA GLY A 169 -1.09 18.16 -2.99
C GLY A 169 -0.78 16.72 -2.61
N ALA A 170 -0.31 16.54 -1.38
CA ALA A 170 0.03 15.23 -0.82
C ALA A 170 -1.24 14.46 -0.42
N VAL A 171 -1.21 13.13 -0.60
CA VAL A 171 -2.33 12.24 -0.23
C VAL A 171 -2.44 12.07 1.28
N GLY A 172 -3.65 11.74 1.79
CA GLY A 172 -3.88 11.61 3.24
C GLY A 172 -3.45 10.27 3.84
N ILE A 173 -3.59 9.14 3.10
CA ILE A 173 -3.39 7.77 3.62
C ILE A 173 -2.00 7.23 3.32
N GLY A 174 -1.52 7.38 2.07
CA GLY A 174 -0.15 7.02 1.67
C GLY A 174 0.07 5.57 1.24
N VAL A 175 -0.91 4.67 1.40
CA VAL A 175 -0.90 3.31 0.86
C VAL A 175 -2.17 3.05 0.07
N GLU A 176 -2.14 2.09 -0.85
CA GLU A 176 -3.27 1.80 -1.74
C GLU A 176 -4.48 1.25 -0.97
N SER A 177 -5.67 1.34 -1.59
CA SER A 177 -6.94 0.88 -1.06
C SER A 177 -6.95 -0.59 -0.63
N THR A 178 -7.77 -0.91 0.36
CA THR A 178 -8.18 -2.27 0.67
C THR A 178 -8.91 -2.88 -0.53
N ILE A 179 -8.64 -4.16 -0.86
CA ILE A 179 -9.32 -4.86 -1.96
C ILE A 179 -10.02 -6.11 -1.43
N VAL A 180 -11.33 -6.20 -1.67
CA VAL A 180 -12.17 -7.35 -1.32
C VAL A 180 -12.76 -7.96 -2.59
N ASP A 181 -12.59 -9.26 -2.77
CA ASP A 181 -13.23 -10.05 -3.82
C ASP A 181 -14.61 -10.50 -3.36
N LEU A 182 -15.63 -10.12 -4.12
CA LEU A 182 -17.03 -10.50 -3.95
C LEU A 182 -17.58 -11.18 -5.22
N SER A 183 -16.70 -11.64 -6.09
CA SER A 183 -17.09 -12.39 -7.31
C SER A 183 -17.51 -13.82 -7.02
N GLU A 184 -17.22 -14.31 -5.82
CA GLU A 184 -17.58 -15.63 -5.29
C GLU A 184 -18.43 -15.48 -4.00
N ASP A 185 -18.98 -16.58 -3.51
CA ASP A 185 -19.91 -16.55 -2.34
C ASP A 185 -19.21 -16.06 -1.05
N CYS A 186 -17.92 -16.42 -0.88
CA CYS A 186 -17.14 -16.05 0.31
C CYS A 186 -16.35 -14.76 0.07
N PRO A 187 -16.63 -13.66 0.79
CA PRO A 187 -15.83 -12.45 0.71
C PRO A 187 -14.38 -12.71 1.05
N THR A 188 -13.46 -12.32 0.16
CA THR A 188 -12.03 -12.61 0.33
C THR A 188 -11.20 -11.33 0.26
N LEU A 189 -10.37 -11.07 1.29
CA LEU A 189 -9.41 -9.98 1.29
C LEU A 189 -8.24 -10.33 0.36
N LEU A 190 -8.04 -9.52 -0.69
CA LEU A 190 -6.95 -9.66 -1.65
C LEU A 190 -5.78 -8.70 -1.37
N ARG A 191 -6.06 -7.57 -0.73
CA ARG A 191 -5.04 -6.58 -0.36
C ARG A 191 -5.48 -5.81 0.88
N PRO A 192 -4.68 -5.78 1.96
CA PRO A 192 -4.96 -4.94 3.12
C PRO A 192 -4.70 -3.47 2.79
N GLY A 193 -5.47 -2.57 3.38
CA GLY A 193 -5.40 -1.11 3.25
C GLY A 193 -5.87 -0.42 4.52
N ALA A 194 -6.36 0.83 4.39
CA ALA A 194 -6.84 1.62 5.52
C ALA A 194 -8.18 1.14 6.09
N ILE A 195 -9.03 0.51 5.25
CA ILE A 195 -10.21 -0.20 5.75
C ILE A 195 -9.76 -1.58 6.23
N THR A 196 -9.95 -1.85 7.52
CA THR A 196 -9.45 -3.05 8.18
C THR A 196 -10.36 -4.27 7.97
N ILE A 197 -9.89 -5.46 8.35
CA ILE A 197 -10.72 -6.67 8.32
C ILE A 197 -11.90 -6.51 9.27
N GLU A 198 -11.64 -5.95 10.44
CA GLU A 198 -12.64 -5.71 11.49
C GLU A 198 -13.76 -4.79 11.00
N ASP A 199 -13.42 -3.68 10.33
CA ASP A 199 -14.39 -2.75 9.72
C ASP A 199 -15.27 -3.46 8.68
N LEU A 200 -14.66 -4.29 7.83
CA LEU A 200 -15.37 -5.03 6.78
C LEU A 200 -16.31 -6.10 7.37
N GLU A 201 -15.84 -6.86 8.35
CA GLU A 201 -16.61 -7.90 9.03
C GLU A 201 -17.79 -7.31 9.82
N GLU A 202 -17.61 -6.14 10.44
CA GLU A 202 -18.68 -5.41 11.14
C GLU A 202 -19.82 -5.04 10.17
N VAL A 203 -19.49 -4.48 9.01
CA VAL A 203 -20.52 -4.08 8.00
C VAL A 203 -21.17 -5.29 7.34
N LEU A 204 -20.41 -6.35 7.07
CA LEU A 204 -20.92 -7.56 6.43
C LEU A 204 -21.74 -8.44 7.38
N GLY A 205 -21.41 -8.43 8.68
CA GLY A 205 -21.96 -9.34 9.68
C GLY A 205 -21.46 -10.78 9.52
N GLU A 206 -20.34 -10.99 8.83
CA GLU A 206 -19.70 -12.30 8.61
C GLU A 206 -18.19 -12.18 8.50
N LYS A 207 -17.47 -13.31 8.69
CA LYS A 207 -16.01 -13.36 8.59
C LYS A 207 -15.53 -13.31 7.15
N LEU A 208 -14.41 -12.61 6.93
CA LEU A 208 -13.70 -12.59 5.65
C LEU A 208 -12.69 -13.74 5.56
N THR A 209 -12.55 -14.28 4.37
CA THR A 209 -11.40 -15.12 4.02
C THR A 209 -10.21 -14.21 3.68
N ILE A 210 -9.00 -14.60 4.09
CA ILE A 210 -7.76 -13.90 3.71
C ILE A 210 -7.11 -14.71 2.59
N ASP A 211 -6.76 -14.03 1.48
CA ASP A 211 -6.06 -14.69 0.39
C ASP A 211 -4.73 -15.30 0.89
N PRO A 212 -4.46 -16.60 0.59
CA PRO A 212 -3.28 -17.30 1.08
C PRO A 212 -1.95 -16.62 0.77
N THR A 213 -1.87 -15.82 -0.31
CA THR A 213 -0.67 -15.08 -0.68
C THR A 213 -0.32 -13.96 0.31
N LEU A 214 -1.32 -13.44 1.03
CA LEU A 214 -1.10 -12.45 2.10
C LEU A 214 -0.48 -13.10 3.36
N LEU A 215 -0.67 -14.41 3.53
CA LEU A 215 -0.12 -15.20 4.63
C LEU A 215 1.23 -15.85 4.27
N GLY A 216 1.90 -15.39 3.21
CA GLY A 216 3.23 -15.89 2.82
C GLY A 216 3.22 -17.24 2.09
N LYS A 217 2.06 -17.78 1.73
CA LYS A 217 2.01 -19.01 0.92
C LYS A 217 2.43 -18.71 -0.52
N SER A 218 3.26 -19.60 -1.09
CA SER A 218 3.71 -19.47 -2.48
C SER A 218 2.54 -19.58 -3.44
N MET A 219 2.58 -18.76 -4.50
CA MET A 219 1.61 -18.85 -5.59
C MET A 219 1.80 -20.13 -6.38
N ALA A 220 0.70 -20.76 -6.81
CA ALA A 220 0.75 -21.86 -7.73
C ALA A 220 1.35 -21.43 -9.08
N GLU A 221 2.02 -22.33 -9.78
CA GLU A 221 2.50 -22.08 -11.13
C GLU A 221 1.30 -21.77 -12.06
N GLY A 222 1.37 -20.65 -12.80
CA GLY A 222 0.25 -20.19 -13.64
C GLY A 222 -0.79 -19.32 -12.94
N PHE A 223 -0.58 -18.93 -11.66
CA PHE A 223 -1.50 -18.04 -10.94
C PHE A 223 -1.66 -16.68 -11.65
N THR A 224 -2.92 -16.31 -11.95
CA THR A 224 -3.29 -14.97 -12.45
C THR A 224 -3.82 -14.14 -11.27
N PRO A 225 -3.20 -12.98 -10.98
CA PRO A 225 -3.62 -12.16 -9.85
C PRO A 225 -4.99 -11.52 -10.11
N LYS A 226 -5.95 -11.69 -9.20
CA LYS A 226 -7.28 -11.04 -9.28
C LYS A 226 -7.21 -9.54 -8.96
N ALA A 227 -6.11 -9.06 -8.39
CA ALA A 227 -5.95 -7.67 -7.98
C ALA A 227 -4.50 -7.16 -8.12
N PRO A 228 -4.30 -5.82 -8.25
CA PRO A 228 -2.96 -5.22 -8.25
C PRO A 228 -2.19 -5.50 -6.97
N GLY A 229 -0.88 -5.75 -7.09
CA GLY A 229 0.01 -5.91 -5.96
C GLY A 229 0.16 -7.33 -5.41
N MET A 230 -0.46 -8.35 -6.02
CA MET A 230 -0.37 -9.74 -5.55
C MET A 230 0.91 -10.47 -6.03
N LYS A 231 1.29 -10.36 -7.32
CA LYS A 231 2.24 -11.28 -7.97
C LYS A 231 3.68 -10.74 -8.07
N TYR A 232 3.87 -9.48 -8.40
CA TYR A 232 5.17 -8.94 -8.78
C TYR A 232 5.87 -8.23 -7.62
N ARG A 233 7.21 -8.01 -7.75
CA ARG A 233 7.93 -7.15 -6.82
C ARG A 233 7.36 -5.74 -6.93
N HIS A 234 6.92 -5.22 -5.80
CA HIS A 234 6.29 -3.90 -5.70
C HIS A 234 6.93 -3.08 -4.59
N TYR A 235 6.80 -1.76 -4.70
CA TYR A 235 7.15 -0.78 -3.66
C TYR A 235 8.63 -0.72 -3.30
N ALA A 236 9.49 -1.36 -4.10
CA ALA A 236 10.91 -1.46 -3.77
C ALA A 236 11.65 -0.16 -4.09
N PRO A 237 12.37 0.44 -3.12
CA PRO A 237 13.36 1.47 -3.39
C PRO A 237 14.52 0.90 -4.20
N LYS A 238 15.39 1.76 -4.72
CA LYS A 238 16.66 1.37 -5.35
C LYS A 238 17.62 0.80 -4.30
N ALA A 239 17.61 1.41 -3.11
CA ALA A 239 18.38 0.93 -1.96
C ALA A 239 17.99 -0.50 -1.60
N GLU A 240 18.95 -1.25 -1.13
CA GLU A 240 18.67 -2.52 -0.45
C GLU A 240 17.90 -2.26 0.84
N MET A 241 16.90 -3.09 1.16
CA MET A 241 16.12 -2.92 2.39
C MET A 241 16.06 -4.22 3.17
N ILE A 242 16.23 -4.12 4.49
CA ILE A 242 16.18 -5.24 5.45
C ILE A 242 15.33 -4.81 6.64
N LEU A 243 14.42 -5.67 7.07
CA LEU A 243 13.59 -5.47 8.25
C LEU A 243 14.11 -6.30 9.42
N PHE A 244 13.90 -5.79 10.62
CA PHE A 244 14.27 -6.47 11.87
C PHE A 244 13.05 -6.70 12.74
N LYS A 245 12.88 -7.95 13.20
CA LYS A 245 11.78 -8.39 14.07
C LYS A 245 12.35 -9.16 15.26
N LYS A 246 11.84 -8.91 16.47
CA LYS A 246 12.13 -9.76 17.62
C LYS A 246 11.58 -11.16 17.35
N LYS A 247 12.34 -12.22 17.69
CA LYS A 247 11.81 -13.58 17.73
C LYS A 247 10.71 -13.66 18.79
N GLU A 248 9.56 -14.22 18.43
CA GLU A 248 8.57 -14.64 19.39
C GLU A 248 9.14 -15.89 20.07
N GLU A 249 9.23 -15.89 21.40
CA GLU A 249 9.51 -17.11 22.16
C GLU A 249 8.37 -18.06 21.88
N GLU A 250 8.66 -19.28 21.43
CA GLU A 250 7.62 -20.29 21.15
C GLU A 250 6.74 -20.46 22.40
N GLU A 251 5.44 -20.36 22.26
CA GLU A 251 4.42 -20.51 23.31
C GLU A 251 4.42 -21.91 23.99
N ASN A 252 5.50 -22.67 23.94
CA ASN A 252 5.57 -24.02 24.51
C ASN A 252 5.76 -24.08 26.03
N ASP A 253 6.07 -22.93 26.69
CA ASP A 253 6.23 -22.90 28.16
C ASP A 253 5.02 -22.34 28.93
N LEU A 254 3.95 -21.85 28.27
CA LEU A 254 2.80 -21.24 28.94
C LEU A 254 1.82 -22.21 29.60
N LYS A 255 1.99 -23.54 29.45
CA LYS A 255 1.16 -24.51 30.15
C LYS A 255 1.72 -25.00 31.51
N ALA A 256 2.98 -24.72 31.80
CA ALA A 256 3.60 -25.08 33.07
C ALA A 256 3.57 -23.97 34.13
N GLY A 257 3.32 -22.69 33.73
CA GLY A 257 3.51 -21.52 34.60
C GLY A 257 2.28 -20.95 35.29
N GLN A 258 1.05 -21.45 35.03
CA GLN A 258 -0.16 -20.84 35.63
C GLN A 258 -0.37 -21.14 37.11
N GLU A 259 0.26 -22.16 37.68
CA GLU A 259 0.17 -22.47 39.12
C GLU A 259 1.24 -21.74 39.96
N ASP A 260 2.36 -21.29 39.38
CA ASP A 260 3.45 -20.63 40.12
C ASP A 260 3.34 -19.09 40.20
N ILE A 261 2.62 -18.45 39.28
CA ILE A 261 2.44 -16.98 39.25
C ILE A 261 1.56 -16.51 40.43
N ALA A 262 0.61 -17.31 40.91
CA ALA A 262 -0.21 -16.97 42.05
C ALA A 262 0.54 -16.98 43.40
N LYS A 263 1.68 -17.66 43.49
CA LYS A 263 2.51 -17.72 44.70
C LYS A 263 3.62 -16.65 44.76
N SER A 264 4.02 -16.06 43.65
CA SER A 264 5.10 -15.07 43.60
C SER A 264 4.64 -13.63 43.80
N ILE A 265 3.34 -13.34 43.72
CA ILE A 265 2.80 -11.96 43.90
C ILE A 265 2.79 -11.52 45.39
N LEU A 266 3.01 -12.41 46.35
CA LEU A 266 2.95 -12.10 47.79
C LEU A 266 4.31 -11.86 48.48
N SER A 267 5.42 -11.84 47.77
CA SER A 267 6.71 -11.64 48.39
C SER A 267 7.69 -10.85 47.51
N TYR A 268 7.46 -9.57 47.24
CA TYR A 268 8.57 -8.66 46.94
C TYR A 268 8.19 -7.22 47.22
N GLY A 269 8.78 -6.68 48.26
CA GLY A 269 8.99 -5.23 48.42
C GLY A 269 10.27 -4.85 47.69
N GLY A 270 10.20 -3.80 46.86
CA GLY A 270 11.28 -2.90 46.52
C GLY A 270 12.42 -3.47 45.70
N GLU A 271 12.27 -3.57 44.40
CA GLU A 271 13.34 -3.41 43.42
C GLU A 271 12.78 -2.68 42.21
N GLU A 272 13.61 -1.85 41.56
CA GLU A 272 13.28 -1.05 40.38
C GLU A 272 12.57 -1.91 39.33
N LEU A 273 11.40 -1.44 38.87
CA LEU A 273 10.64 -2.05 37.80
C LEU A 273 11.55 -2.30 36.59
N SER A 274 11.93 -3.56 36.38
CA SER A 274 12.58 -3.96 35.14
C SER A 274 11.72 -3.51 33.96
N ASP A 275 12.37 -2.99 32.91
CA ASP A 275 11.75 -2.49 31.69
C ASP A 275 10.61 -3.42 31.21
N CYS A 276 9.48 -2.83 30.83
CA CYS A 276 8.37 -3.54 30.23
C CYS A 276 8.89 -4.43 29.07
N PRO A 277 8.38 -5.68 28.90
CA PRO A 277 8.83 -6.60 27.84
C PRO A 277 8.86 -6.00 26.44
N GLU A 278 7.97 -5.03 26.18
CA GLU A 278 7.92 -4.26 24.94
C GLU A 278 9.12 -3.32 24.78
N GLN A 279 9.58 -2.66 25.85
CA GLN A 279 10.76 -1.79 25.82
C GLN A 279 12.05 -2.60 25.63
N GLU A 280 12.16 -3.78 26.25
CA GLU A 280 13.28 -4.69 26.01
C GLU A 280 13.31 -5.18 24.55
N ALA A 281 12.13 -5.48 23.97
CA ALA A 281 12.02 -5.84 22.57
C ALA A 281 12.52 -4.72 21.64
N LYS A 282 12.11 -3.49 21.88
CA LYS A 282 12.54 -2.30 21.13
C LYS A 282 14.07 -2.11 21.24
N LYS A 283 14.63 -2.23 22.44
CA LYS A 283 16.08 -2.14 22.69
C LYS A 283 16.86 -3.28 21.99
N SER A 284 16.33 -4.50 21.98
CA SER A 284 16.96 -5.64 21.28
C SER A 284 17.02 -5.41 19.77
N VAL A 285 15.90 -5.01 19.17
CA VAL A 285 15.82 -4.71 17.73
C VAL A 285 16.75 -3.56 17.37
N SER A 286 16.78 -2.46 18.14
CA SER A 286 17.65 -1.31 17.84
C SER A 286 19.15 -1.66 17.92
N LYS A 287 19.56 -2.45 18.92
CA LYS A 287 20.94 -2.95 19.01
C LYS A 287 21.34 -3.80 17.80
N ALA A 288 20.43 -4.67 17.33
CA ALA A 288 20.70 -5.50 16.17
C ALA A 288 20.82 -4.68 14.87
N ILE A 289 19.97 -3.67 14.69
CA ILE A 289 20.03 -2.73 13.56
C ILE A 289 21.37 -1.99 13.56
N LEU A 290 21.77 -1.39 14.69
CA LEU A 290 23.02 -0.67 14.81
C LEU A 290 24.23 -1.58 14.55
N SER A 291 24.27 -2.76 15.17
CA SER A 291 25.35 -3.74 14.97
C SER A 291 25.45 -4.21 13.51
N TYR A 292 24.32 -4.42 12.84
CA TYR A 292 24.32 -4.76 11.42
C TYR A 292 24.86 -3.61 10.57
N GLY A 293 24.40 -2.38 10.82
CA GLY A 293 24.88 -1.19 10.12
C GLY A 293 26.38 -0.93 10.32
N GLU A 294 26.89 -1.08 11.54
CA GLU A 294 28.34 -0.96 11.85
C GLU A 294 29.16 -2.00 11.08
N LYS A 295 28.69 -3.23 11.00
CA LYS A 295 29.34 -4.28 10.21
C LYS A 295 29.39 -3.92 8.73
N GLU A 296 28.30 -3.40 8.16
CA GLU A 296 28.26 -2.93 6.77
C GLU A 296 29.25 -1.79 6.53
N LEU A 297 29.29 -0.79 7.42
CA LEU A 297 30.24 0.33 7.34
C LEU A 297 31.71 -0.10 7.54
N SER A 298 31.97 -1.17 8.28
CA SER A 298 33.33 -1.72 8.42
C SER A 298 33.87 -2.31 7.12
N VAL A 299 32.97 -2.76 6.23
CA VAL A 299 33.32 -3.31 4.92
C VAL A 299 33.30 -2.22 3.84
N SER A 300 32.34 -1.28 3.92
CA SER A 300 32.15 -0.19 2.97
C SER A 300 31.87 1.12 3.72
N PRO A 301 32.90 1.86 4.14
CA PRO A 301 32.76 3.07 4.97
C PRO A 301 32.00 4.21 4.30
N GLU A 302 31.96 4.24 2.96
CA GLU A 302 31.25 5.24 2.16
C GLU A 302 29.74 4.98 2.01
N LYS A 303 29.27 3.80 2.48
CA LYS A 303 27.87 3.37 2.32
C LYS A 303 26.93 4.29 3.10
N ARG A 304 25.92 4.81 2.42
CA ARG A 304 24.88 5.63 3.04
C ARG A 304 23.76 4.73 3.57
N ILE A 305 23.71 4.60 4.89
CA ILE A 305 22.77 3.72 5.58
C ILE A 305 21.67 4.56 6.22
N TRP A 306 20.43 4.24 5.87
CA TRP A 306 19.23 4.80 6.48
C TRP A 306 18.66 3.84 7.52
N ILE A 307 18.18 4.40 8.64
CA ILE A 307 17.38 3.68 9.63
C ILE A 307 15.96 4.22 9.58
N LEU A 308 15.00 3.34 9.27
CA LEU A 308 13.58 3.66 9.24
C LEU A 308 12.92 3.11 10.50
N CYS A 309 12.54 3.98 11.42
CA CYS A 309 12.08 3.62 12.77
C CYS A 309 10.77 4.31 13.16
N GLY A 310 10.16 3.87 14.27
CA GLY A 310 9.06 4.57 14.92
C GLY A 310 9.54 5.81 15.67
N GLU A 311 8.64 6.76 15.94
CA GLU A 311 8.95 7.95 16.74
C GLU A 311 9.45 7.59 18.14
N ASP A 312 8.86 6.57 18.74
CA ASP A 312 9.17 6.05 20.07
C ASP A 312 10.55 5.38 20.21
N THR A 313 11.15 4.97 19.09
CA THR A 313 12.48 4.34 19.05
C THR A 313 13.56 5.23 18.44
N ALA A 314 13.22 6.38 17.88
CA ALA A 314 14.16 7.26 17.17
C ALA A 314 15.37 7.65 18.03
N SER A 315 15.14 7.96 19.33
CA SER A 315 16.21 8.31 20.27
C SER A 315 17.23 7.19 20.52
N LEU A 316 16.87 5.93 20.24
CA LEU A 316 17.79 4.79 20.35
C LEU A 316 18.85 4.76 19.24
N TYR A 317 18.62 5.50 18.16
CA TYR A 317 19.51 5.61 16.99
C TYR A 317 20.20 6.97 16.89
N GLU A 318 19.82 7.93 17.73
CA GLU A 318 20.44 9.26 17.78
C GLU A 318 21.86 9.20 18.39
N GLY A 319 22.71 10.10 17.94
CA GLY A 319 24.09 10.23 18.45
C GLY A 319 25.15 9.53 17.62
N ASP A 320 24.79 8.65 16.70
CA ASP A 320 25.71 8.08 15.72
C ASP A 320 25.52 8.75 14.35
N GLY A 321 26.27 9.81 14.08
CA GLY A 321 26.20 10.57 12.81
C GLY A 321 26.56 9.76 11.55
N ARG A 322 26.82 8.45 11.67
CA ARG A 322 27.09 7.54 10.56
C ARG A 322 25.79 7.06 9.88
N PHE A 323 24.65 7.18 10.56
CA PHE A 323 23.35 6.75 10.05
C PHE A 323 22.42 7.94 9.82
N THR A 324 21.59 7.85 8.77
CA THR A 324 20.49 8.80 8.54
C THR A 324 19.22 8.22 9.13
N VAL A 325 18.79 8.73 10.28
CA VAL A 325 17.55 8.27 10.95
C VAL A 325 16.34 8.96 10.34
N GLN A 326 15.33 8.18 9.98
CA GLN A 326 14.06 8.67 9.44
C GLN A 326 12.90 8.09 10.24
N ILE A 327 12.06 8.98 10.76
CA ILE A 327 10.88 8.60 11.55
C ILE A 327 9.74 8.29 10.60
N LEU A 328 9.26 7.05 10.66
CA LEU A 328 8.13 6.60 9.85
C LEU A 328 6.80 7.18 10.39
N GLY A 329 6.65 7.26 11.71
CA GLY A 329 5.47 7.77 12.39
C GLY A 329 5.30 7.16 13.78
N ARG A 330 4.09 7.28 14.33
CA ARG A 330 3.75 6.77 15.67
C ARG A 330 3.16 5.37 15.60
N ARG A 331 3.64 4.45 16.45
CA ARG A 331 3.15 3.05 16.47
C ARG A 331 1.68 2.95 16.86
N GLU A 332 1.24 3.82 17.77
CA GLU A 332 -0.15 3.90 18.23
C GLU A 332 -1.09 4.47 17.16
N GLU A 333 -0.53 5.10 16.12
CA GLU A 333 -1.26 5.66 14.98
C GLU A 333 -0.69 5.11 13.66
N PRO A 334 -0.94 3.84 13.30
CA PRO A 334 -0.37 3.21 12.10
C PRO A 334 -0.67 3.96 10.79
N LEU A 335 -1.76 4.73 10.72
CA LEU A 335 -2.06 5.62 9.60
C LEU A 335 -0.99 6.70 9.40
N SER A 336 -0.39 7.22 10.49
CA SER A 336 0.72 8.17 10.38
C SER A 336 1.94 7.55 9.69
N MET A 337 2.16 6.26 9.94
CA MET A 337 3.25 5.50 9.34
C MET A 337 2.99 5.16 7.87
N THR A 338 1.75 4.76 7.52
CA THR A 338 1.38 4.52 6.12
C THR A 338 1.49 5.77 5.27
N HIS A 339 1.08 6.93 5.81
CA HIS A 339 1.19 8.23 5.16
C HIS A 339 2.63 8.56 4.73
N ASN A 340 3.60 8.24 5.59
CA ASN A 340 5.00 8.57 5.35
C ASN A 340 5.76 7.53 4.53
N LEU A 341 5.31 6.27 4.51
CA LEU A 341 6.08 5.14 4.00
C LEU A 341 6.66 5.38 2.60
N PHE A 342 5.80 5.57 1.61
CA PHE A 342 6.28 5.70 0.22
C PHE A 342 7.06 6.99 0.00
N ARG A 343 6.71 8.08 0.68
CA ARG A 343 7.45 9.34 0.64
C ARG A 343 8.89 9.15 1.13
N LEU A 344 9.07 8.43 2.25
CA LEU A 344 10.41 8.16 2.80
C LEU A 344 11.21 7.20 1.93
N LEU A 345 10.60 6.17 1.34
CA LEU A 345 11.28 5.27 0.41
C LEU A 345 11.74 6.01 -0.86
N ARG A 346 10.94 6.96 -1.37
CA ARG A 346 11.34 7.82 -2.49
C ARG A 346 12.45 8.79 -2.10
N LYS A 347 12.34 9.41 -0.94
CA LYS A 347 13.39 10.29 -0.40
C LYS A 347 14.73 9.55 -0.24
N ALA A 348 14.70 8.29 0.19
CA ALA A 348 15.90 7.46 0.26
C ALA A 348 16.54 7.28 -1.13
N ASP A 349 15.73 7.07 -2.17
CA ASP A 349 16.21 6.98 -3.56
C ASP A 349 16.81 8.30 -4.05
N GLU A 350 16.19 9.45 -3.72
CA GLU A 350 16.63 10.79 -4.11
C GLU A 350 17.94 11.17 -3.42
N GLU A 351 18.06 10.89 -2.13
CA GLU A 351 19.28 11.15 -1.35
C GLU A 351 20.35 10.07 -1.55
N GLY A 352 20.04 9.04 -2.35
CA GLY A 352 20.98 7.98 -2.77
C GLY A 352 21.38 7.08 -1.62
N ALA A 353 20.45 6.66 -0.77
CA ALA A 353 20.69 5.61 0.21
C ALA A 353 21.11 4.31 -0.49
N ASP A 354 22.11 3.62 0.08
CA ASP A 354 22.58 2.32 -0.40
C ASP A 354 21.89 1.17 0.35
N LEU A 355 21.54 1.40 1.63
CA LEU A 355 20.90 0.42 2.50
C LEU A 355 19.89 1.09 3.42
N ILE A 356 18.71 0.47 3.56
CA ILE A 356 17.67 0.85 4.51
C ILE A 356 17.49 -0.28 5.51
N LEU A 357 17.69 0.01 6.79
CA LEU A 357 17.42 -0.89 7.91
C LEU A 357 16.13 -0.44 8.58
N GLY A 358 15.10 -1.30 8.63
CA GLY A 358 13.78 -0.94 9.13
C GLY A 358 13.32 -1.83 10.27
N GLU A 359 12.51 -1.27 11.17
CA GLU A 359 11.80 -2.01 12.20
C GLU A 359 10.55 -2.70 11.65
N CYS A 360 10.14 -3.81 12.27
CA CYS A 360 8.81 -4.38 12.09
C CYS A 360 7.83 -3.81 13.13
N TYR A 361 6.54 -3.81 12.75
CA TYR A 361 5.44 -3.27 13.55
C TYR A 361 4.34 -4.33 13.73
N SER A 362 3.31 -4.02 14.53
CA SER A 362 2.11 -4.86 14.64
C SER A 362 1.46 -5.08 13.28
N GLU A 363 0.93 -6.28 13.08
CA GLU A 363 0.15 -6.66 11.88
C GLU A 363 -1.35 -6.62 12.14
N GLU A 364 -1.81 -5.98 13.22
CA GLU A 364 -3.22 -5.78 13.53
C GLU A 364 -3.77 -4.51 12.86
N GLY A 365 -5.04 -4.55 12.48
CA GLY A 365 -5.72 -3.44 11.85
C GLY A 365 -4.96 -2.85 10.65
N VAL A 366 -4.74 -1.52 10.64
CA VAL A 366 -3.97 -0.82 9.59
C VAL A 366 -2.50 -1.27 9.55
N GLY A 367 -1.95 -1.76 10.68
CA GLY A 367 -0.60 -2.31 10.74
C GLY A 367 -0.38 -3.47 9.76
N PHE A 368 -1.43 -4.26 9.44
CA PHE A 368 -1.36 -5.30 8.42
C PHE A 368 -1.04 -4.71 7.03
N ALA A 369 -1.66 -3.58 6.67
CA ALA A 369 -1.36 -2.89 5.42
C ALA A 369 0.07 -2.34 5.41
N LEU A 370 0.51 -1.70 6.49
CA LEU A 370 1.86 -1.16 6.65
C LEU A 370 2.90 -2.27 6.45
N MET A 371 2.80 -3.36 7.22
CA MET A 371 3.74 -4.48 7.17
C MET A 371 3.72 -5.21 5.83
N ASN A 372 2.56 -5.34 5.19
CA ASN A 372 2.47 -5.89 3.84
C ASN A 372 3.32 -5.09 2.84
N ARG A 373 3.33 -3.75 2.91
CA ARG A 373 4.13 -2.87 2.04
C ARG A 373 5.61 -2.91 2.41
N LEU A 374 5.96 -2.85 3.69
CA LEU A 374 7.34 -2.95 4.17
C LEU A 374 8.00 -4.28 3.77
N LYS A 375 7.33 -5.41 4.01
CA LYS A 375 7.81 -6.74 3.62
C LYS A 375 8.06 -6.83 2.11
N LYS A 376 7.15 -6.29 1.28
CA LYS A 376 7.32 -6.25 -0.19
C LYS A 376 8.45 -5.33 -0.63
N ALA A 377 8.59 -4.15 -0.02
CA ALA A 377 9.70 -3.23 -0.27
C ALA A 377 11.05 -3.87 0.04
N ALA A 378 11.14 -4.59 1.17
CA ALA A 378 12.32 -5.34 1.58
C ALA A 378 12.55 -6.65 0.81
N GLY A 379 11.67 -7.01 -0.14
CA GLY A 379 11.76 -8.30 -0.85
C GLY A 379 11.68 -9.51 0.08
N GLN A 380 10.87 -9.43 1.14
CA GLN A 380 10.68 -10.42 2.21
C GLN A 380 11.91 -10.68 3.08
N ARG A 381 12.91 -9.79 3.06
CA ARG A 381 14.11 -9.94 3.89
C ARG A 381 13.85 -9.43 5.30
N ILE A 382 13.68 -10.36 6.23
CA ILE A 382 13.42 -10.11 7.64
C ILE A 382 14.51 -10.80 8.46
N PHE A 383 15.18 -10.03 9.31
CA PHE A 383 16.14 -10.53 10.29
C PHE A 383 15.43 -10.71 11.63
N TYR A 384 15.45 -11.94 12.16
CA TYR A 384 14.87 -12.25 13.47
C TYR A 384 15.96 -12.21 14.55
N VAL A 385 15.77 -11.42 15.59
CA VAL A 385 16.72 -11.12 16.68
C VAL A 385 16.13 -11.45 18.04
#